data_beaac285b48da9345c150e943d217c4f
#
_entry.id   beaac285b48da9345c150e943d217c4f
#
_cell.length_a   1.000
_cell.length_b   1.000
_cell.length_c   1.000
_cell.angle_alpha   90.00
_cell.angle_beta   90.00
_cell.angle_gamma   90.00
#
_symmetry.space_group_name_H-M   'P 1'
#
loop_
_entity.id
_entity.type
_entity.pdbx_description
1 polymer ?
#
loop_
_entity_poly.entity_id
_entity_poly.type
_entity_poly.pdbx_seq_one_letter_code
_entity_poly.pdbx_strand_id
1 'polypeptide(L)'
;MNTSKPLNGRVLISDGLGRDSFNTQLLYFTCSSLSADDERIYLISDRDGHPNVWMHDMFRGTDRKLTDNQKGILKSYVYFDGTQDEGLGKASVCLDYIRERIYYIQDDKICRSDRDGNIRVLNRVPDGRMTAFAHVSLDGTKLCVPMTDGRILDFDPDTEGYGLDKRPKYNIDQRAQDEGLNSYLCVYDTESGALLYEKTIPRCWITHVQFHPLDSDIIMYNHEWSAFDCGIRRVNIYDHRQDIFYHVRTEGDDTKGNSRGYARSRNDWVCHEMWTDDGRSIIYHGGYDHGPAMVGRCDIDFTHTDADGLPVRNFWEIALPDEYNAYGHFLMDHRGNLTCDGYYRMPGEKIIERENSTDNGPDPHRKDGAYITKVEPDWDEGTLHWVPLCKHDSDWLGQDAHPHPIYAHAGDRIFFNSRMAHTVNVYAVSARTPQEVREV
;
A
#
# COMPACT_ATOMS: atom_id res chain seq x y z
N MET A 1 -25.42 -11.62 13.00
CA MET A 1 -24.18 -11.76 12.23
C MET A 1 -24.31 -12.96 11.32
N ASN A 2 -24.29 -12.74 10.00
CA ASN A 2 -24.42 -13.83 9.04
C ASN A 2 -23.09 -14.56 8.94
N THR A 3 -23.02 -15.76 9.44
CA THR A 3 -21.84 -16.61 9.49
C THR A 3 -21.68 -17.35 8.18
N SER A 4 -21.39 -16.61 7.11
CA SER A 4 -21.24 -17.23 5.79
C SER A 4 -19.86 -17.89 5.65
N LYS A 5 -19.84 -19.11 5.12
CA LYS A 5 -18.61 -19.76 4.66
C LYS A 5 -18.00 -18.96 3.52
N PRO A 6 -16.66 -19.03 3.29
CA PRO A 6 -16.04 -18.44 2.11
C PRO A 6 -16.79 -18.82 0.84
N LEU A 7 -17.17 -17.82 0.04
CA LEU A 7 -18.16 -17.99 -1.02
C LEU A 7 -17.56 -18.48 -2.33
N ASN A 8 -16.30 -18.17 -2.58
CA ASN A 8 -15.70 -18.32 -3.90
C ASN A 8 -14.36 -19.06 -3.87
N GLY A 9 -14.11 -19.82 -4.93
CA GLY A 9 -12.77 -20.36 -5.18
C GLY A 9 -11.83 -19.30 -5.75
N ARG A 10 -10.53 -19.50 -5.54
CA ARG A 10 -9.48 -18.65 -6.14
C ARG A 10 -9.14 -19.13 -7.54
N VAL A 11 -8.73 -18.17 -8.37
CA VAL A 11 -8.19 -18.42 -9.70
C VAL A 11 -6.78 -17.86 -9.78
N LEU A 12 -5.82 -18.67 -10.21
CA LEU A 12 -4.45 -18.22 -10.48
C LEU A 12 -4.43 -17.37 -11.75
N ILE A 13 -3.92 -16.15 -11.65
CA ILE A 13 -3.82 -15.21 -12.77
C ILE A 13 -2.47 -15.34 -13.48
N SER A 14 -1.40 -15.54 -12.75
CA SER A 14 -0.10 -15.80 -13.37
C SER A 14 -0.04 -17.25 -13.82
N ASP A 15 0.03 -17.46 -15.10
CA ASP A 15 0.20 -18.79 -15.68
C ASP A 15 1.67 -19.23 -15.52
N GLY A 16 1.99 -19.63 -14.30
CA GLY A 16 3.33 -20.08 -14.01
C GLY A 16 3.65 -21.38 -14.71
N LEU A 17 4.36 -21.31 -15.80
CA LEU A 17 5.25 -22.40 -16.20
C LEU A 17 6.24 -22.61 -15.06
N GLY A 18 5.93 -23.48 -14.13
CA GLY A 18 6.72 -23.74 -12.93
C GLY A 18 6.40 -22.78 -11.78
N ARG A 19 5.24 -22.93 -11.17
CA ARG A 19 4.77 -22.17 -9.98
C ARG A 19 5.75 -22.14 -8.81
N ASP A 20 6.65 -23.11 -8.75
CA ASP A 20 7.63 -23.27 -7.68
C ASP A 20 9.01 -22.73 -8.05
N SER A 21 9.19 -22.10 -9.21
CA SER A 21 10.50 -21.71 -9.73
C SER A 21 10.74 -20.21 -9.85
N PHE A 22 9.71 -19.36 -9.74
CA PHE A 22 9.84 -17.91 -9.79
C PHE A 22 8.69 -17.18 -9.07
N ASN A 23 8.96 -15.94 -8.67
CA ASN A 23 7.98 -15.08 -8.03
C ASN A 23 7.25 -14.23 -9.05
N THR A 24 5.96 -14.03 -8.80
CA THR A 24 5.13 -13.07 -9.52
C THR A 24 4.21 -12.39 -8.52
N GLN A 25 4.19 -11.06 -8.53
CA GLN A 25 3.42 -10.28 -7.56
C GLN A 25 2.80 -9.04 -8.18
N LEU A 26 1.74 -8.55 -7.55
CA LEU A 26 1.13 -7.27 -7.88
C LEU A 26 2.12 -6.13 -7.66
N LEU A 27 1.86 -5.00 -8.31
CA LEU A 27 2.45 -3.72 -7.93
C LEU A 27 2.00 -3.38 -6.50
N TYR A 28 2.66 -2.41 -5.90
CA TYR A 28 2.24 -1.99 -4.57
C TYR A 28 0.90 -1.26 -4.63
N PHE A 29 0.06 -1.45 -3.63
CA PHE A 29 -1.35 -1.03 -3.61
C PHE A 29 -1.57 0.51 -3.71
N THR A 30 -0.55 1.33 -3.56
CA THR A 30 -0.66 2.78 -3.78
C THR A 30 -0.96 3.13 -5.23
N CYS A 31 -0.83 2.16 -6.14
CA CYS A 31 -1.30 2.26 -7.52
C CYS A 31 -2.05 0.98 -7.93
N SER A 32 -2.91 1.08 -8.95
CA SER A 32 -3.54 -0.11 -9.52
C SER A 32 -2.50 -1.00 -10.21
N SER A 33 -2.75 -2.31 -10.20
CA SER A 33 -2.03 -3.26 -11.08
C SER A 33 -2.80 -3.55 -12.35
N LEU A 34 -3.97 -2.96 -12.56
CA LEU A 34 -4.87 -3.28 -13.69
C LEU A 34 -4.97 -2.10 -14.66
N SER A 35 -5.16 -2.39 -15.95
CA SER A 35 -5.59 -1.40 -16.93
C SER A 35 -7.02 -0.93 -16.61
N ALA A 36 -7.40 0.25 -17.10
CA ALA A 36 -8.71 0.86 -16.80
C ALA A 36 -9.92 -0.01 -17.22
N ASP A 37 -9.75 -0.90 -18.17
CA ASP A 37 -10.76 -1.86 -18.67
C ASP A 37 -10.71 -3.22 -17.96
N ASP A 38 -9.80 -3.41 -16.99
CA ASP A 38 -9.57 -4.67 -16.30
C ASP A 38 -9.20 -5.86 -17.21
N GLU A 39 -8.75 -5.61 -18.44
CA GLU A 39 -8.36 -6.67 -19.36
C GLU A 39 -6.90 -7.10 -19.23
N ARG A 40 -6.05 -6.21 -18.74
CA ARG A 40 -4.61 -6.44 -18.55
C ARG A 40 -4.20 -6.22 -17.11
N ILE A 41 -3.28 -7.07 -16.65
CA ILE A 41 -2.69 -6.95 -15.32
C ILE A 41 -1.17 -6.78 -15.45
N TYR A 42 -0.62 -5.86 -14.67
CA TYR A 42 0.79 -5.51 -14.62
C TYR A 42 1.41 -6.11 -13.37
N LEU A 43 2.45 -6.87 -13.55
CA LEU A 43 3.05 -7.72 -12.52
C LEU A 43 4.56 -7.53 -12.46
N ILE A 44 5.14 -7.68 -11.30
CA ILE A 44 6.59 -7.84 -11.16
C ILE A 44 6.88 -9.33 -11.06
N SER A 45 7.80 -9.82 -11.89
CA SER A 45 8.20 -11.23 -11.87
C SER A 45 9.68 -11.40 -12.17
N ASP A 46 10.31 -12.36 -11.49
CA ASP A 46 11.70 -12.78 -11.70
C ASP A 46 11.82 -14.02 -12.61
N ARG A 47 10.77 -14.30 -13.40
CA ARG A 47 10.66 -15.50 -14.27
C ARG A 47 11.78 -15.66 -15.32
N ASP A 48 12.48 -14.62 -15.65
CA ASP A 48 13.65 -14.63 -16.55
C ASP A 48 14.98 -14.42 -15.81
N GLY A 49 15.00 -14.65 -14.51
CA GLY A 49 16.18 -14.62 -13.65
C GLY A 49 16.37 -13.33 -12.87
N HIS A 50 15.72 -12.25 -13.26
CA HIS A 50 15.78 -10.95 -12.57
C HIS A 50 14.40 -10.29 -12.50
N PRO A 51 14.13 -9.44 -11.50
CA PRO A 51 12.85 -8.77 -11.39
C PRO A 51 12.62 -7.83 -12.58
N ASN A 52 11.52 -8.06 -13.26
CA ASN A 52 11.05 -7.24 -14.38
C ASN A 52 9.55 -7.01 -14.28
N VAL A 53 9.06 -5.93 -14.88
CA VAL A 53 7.62 -5.69 -15.01
C VAL A 53 7.13 -6.39 -16.26
N TRP A 54 6.02 -7.10 -16.10
CA TRP A 54 5.34 -7.85 -17.15
C TRP A 54 3.88 -7.40 -17.23
N MET A 55 3.37 -7.29 -18.43
CA MET A 55 1.94 -7.15 -18.67
C MET A 55 1.38 -8.51 -19.08
N HIS A 56 0.33 -8.97 -18.43
CA HIS A 56 -0.45 -10.15 -18.82
C HIS A 56 -1.81 -9.71 -19.37
N ASP A 57 -2.09 -10.08 -20.62
CA ASP A 57 -3.40 -9.92 -21.23
C ASP A 57 -4.29 -11.08 -20.78
N MET A 58 -5.25 -10.81 -19.90
CA MET A 58 -6.07 -11.84 -19.28
C MET A 58 -7.08 -12.45 -20.24
N PHE A 59 -7.40 -11.76 -21.33
CA PHE A 59 -8.30 -12.26 -22.36
C PHE A 59 -7.58 -13.17 -23.36
N ARG A 60 -6.38 -12.77 -23.78
CA ARG A 60 -5.57 -13.54 -24.76
C ARG A 60 -4.66 -14.57 -24.12
N GLY A 61 -4.43 -14.48 -22.81
CA GLY A 61 -3.50 -15.34 -22.10
C GLY A 61 -2.04 -15.16 -22.57
N THR A 62 -1.65 -13.92 -22.89
CA THR A 62 -0.31 -13.62 -23.42
C THR A 62 0.42 -12.63 -22.51
N ASP A 63 1.73 -12.87 -22.36
CA ASP A 63 2.61 -12.02 -21.58
C ASP A 63 3.48 -11.13 -22.47
N ARG A 64 3.78 -9.93 -21.96
CA ARG A 64 4.78 -9.03 -22.52
C ARG A 64 5.68 -8.47 -21.44
N LYS A 65 6.98 -8.60 -21.61
CA LYS A 65 7.99 -7.96 -20.77
C LYS A 65 8.07 -6.48 -21.10
N LEU A 66 8.03 -5.61 -20.08
CA LEU A 66 8.01 -4.16 -20.22
C LEU A 66 9.31 -3.47 -19.78
N THR A 67 10.17 -4.17 -19.05
CA THR A 67 11.46 -3.66 -18.57
C THR A 67 12.57 -4.64 -18.94
N ASP A 68 13.82 -4.20 -18.86
CA ASP A 68 14.97 -4.99 -19.28
C ASP A 68 16.03 -5.16 -18.17
N ASN A 69 15.57 -5.19 -16.92
CA ASN A 69 16.47 -5.35 -15.79
C ASN A 69 17.22 -6.70 -15.86
N GLN A 70 18.52 -6.63 -15.65
CA GLN A 70 19.45 -7.77 -15.71
C GLN A 70 20.20 -7.98 -14.40
N LYS A 71 19.76 -7.33 -13.31
CA LYS A 71 20.48 -7.29 -12.06
C LYS A 71 19.56 -7.50 -10.86
N GLY A 72 20.18 -7.88 -9.75
CA GLY A 72 19.52 -7.96 -8.45
C GLY A 72 18.50 -9.08 -8.32
N ILE A 73 17.94 -9.15 -7.13
CA ILE A 73 16.81 -10.00 -6.78
C ILE A 73 15.60 -9.12 -6.54
N LEU A 74 14.41 -9.71 -6.50
CA LEU A 74 13.20 -8.97 -6.18
C LEU A 74 13.28 -8.43 -4.75
N LYS A 75 13.35 -7.12 -4.64
CA LYS A 75 13.31 -6.36 -3.38
C LYS A 75 11.95 -5.73 -3.22
N SER A 76 11.43 -5.76 -2.02
CA SER A 76 10.05 -5.39 -1.79
C SER A 76 9.83 -3.92 -1.50
N TYR A 77 10.74 -3.24 -0.81
CA TYR A 77 10.30 -2.06 -0.07
C TYR A 77 10.94 -0.74 -0.50
N VAL A 78 12.23 -0.58 -0.35
CA VAL A 78 12.94 0.68 -0.58
C VAL A 78 14.08 0.46 -1.54
N TYR A 79 14.32 1.44 -2.40
CA TYR A 79 15.45 1.43 -3.29
C TYR A 79 16.57 2.31 -2.72
N PHE A 80 17.76 1.73 -2.55
CA PHE A 80 18.92 2.44 -2.00
C PHE A 80 19.91 2.77 -3.10
N ASP A 81 20.36 4.04 -3.13
CA ASP A 81 21.45 4.45 -4.00
C ASP A 81 22.79 3.93 -3.47
N GLY A 82 23.61 3.43 -4.41
CA GLY A 82 25.00 3.04 -4.15
C GLY A 82 25.18 1.83 -3.24
N THR A 83 24.13 1.11 -2.92
CA THR A 83 24.19 -0.14 -2.16
C THR A 83 24.15 -1.36 -3.08
N GLN A 84 24.07 -2.55 -2.49
CA GLN A 84 23.97 -3.83 -3.22
C GLN A 84 22.63 -4.02 -3.95
N ASP A 85 21.76 -3.02 -3.93
CA ASP A 85 20.40 -3.09 -4.46
C ASP A 85 20.28 -2.55 -5.88
N GLU A 86 21.25 -2.86 -6.70
CA GLU A 86 21.17 -2.59 -8.13
C GLU A 86 20.03 -3.38 -8.77
N GLY A 87 19.36 -2.78 -9.72
CA GLY A 87 18.28 -3.38 -10.48
C GLY A 87 16.96 -2.65 -10.28
N LEU A 88 15.87 -3.40 -10.28
CA LEU A 88 14.51 -2.88 -10.21
C LEU A 88 13.89 -3.15 -8.82
N GLY A 89 13.47 -2.10 -8.15
CA GLY A 89 12.78 -2.20 -6.86
C GLY A 89 11.26 -2.12 -7.00
N LYS A 90 10.51 -3.02 -6.35
CA LYS A 90 9.04 -3.02 -6.34
C LYS A 90 8.46 -1.68 -5.86
N ALA A 91 9.05 -1.11 -4.83
CA ALA A 91 8.59 0.16 -4.25
C ALA A 91 8.55 1.31 -5.26
N SER A 92 9.44 1.27 -6.24
CA SER A 92 9.57 2.35 -7.21
C SER A 92 8.73 2.17 -8.48
N VAL A 93 7.89 1.12 -8.54
CA VAL A 93 7.08 0.84 -9.73
C VAL A 93 5.66 1.36 -9.53
N CYS A 94 5.18 2.19 -10.44
CA CYS A 94 3.77 2.60 -10.49
C CYS A 94 3.22 2.59 -11.92
N LEU A 95 1.90 2.43 -12.03
CA LEU A 95 1.17 2.33 -13.28
C LEU A 95 0.26 3.54 -13.48
N ASP A 96 0.40 4.22 -14.62
CA ASP A 96 -0.68 5.02 -15.21
C ASP A 96 -1.63 4.03 -15.91
N TYR A 97 -2.65 3.61 -15.20
CA TYR A 97 -3.58 2.58 -15.66
C TYR A 97 -4.49 3.03 -16.81
N ILE A 98 -4.64 4.35 -17.00
CA ILE A 98 -5.43 4.94 -18.09
C ILE A 98 -4.63 4.92 -19.40
N ARG A 99 -3.35 5.28 -19.36
CA ARG A 99 -2.47 5.36 -20.54
C ARG A 99 -1.61 4.12 -20.72
N GLU A 100 -1.70 3.19 -19.76
CA GLU A 100 -0.93 1.94 -19.73
C GLU A 100 0.59 2.20 -19.83
N ARG A 101 1.09 3.09 -18.97
CA ARG A 101 2.49 3.43 -18.86
C ARG A 101 3.03 3.04 -17.49
N ILE A 102 4.13 2.32 -17.46
CA ILE A 102 4.85 2.00 -16.23
C ILE A 102 5.94 3.03 -16.00
N TYR A 103 5.98 3.57 -14.79
CA TYR A 103 7.10 4.36 -14.28
C TYR A 103 7.83 3.53 -13.23
N TYR A 104 9.16 3.53 -13.26
CA TYR A 104 9.95 2.70 -12.36
C TYR A 104 11.35 3.25 -12.17
N ILE A 105 11.98 2.85 -11.06
CA ILE A 105 13.38 3.14 -10.81
C ILE A 105 14.17 1.86 -11.06
N GLN A 106 15.17 1.96 -11.92
CA GLN A 106 16.13 0.89 -12.20
C GLN A 106 17.55 1.43 -12.04
N ASP A 107 18.29 0.89 -11.12
CA ASP A 107 19.53 1.47 -10.64
C ASP A 107 19.29 2.92 -10.16
N ASP A 108 20.02 3.90 -10.65
CA ASP A 108 19.80 5.32 -10.41
C ASP A 108 18.84 5.99 -11.41
N LYS A 109 18.24 5.24 -12.34
CA LYS A 109 17.46 5.80 -13.45
C LYS A 109 15.98 5.81 -13.14
N ILE A 110 15.36 6.95 -13.31
CA ILE A 110 13.90 7.12 -13.36
C ILE A 110 13.45 6.85 -14.78
N CYS A 111 12.71 5.77 -14.98
CA CYS A 111 12.35 5.25 -16.29
C CYS A 111 10.84 5.24 -16.52
N ARG A 112 10.46 5.26 -17.79
CA ARG A 112 9.09 4.98 -18.27
C ARG A 112 9.14 3.88 -19.31
N SER A 113 8.16 2.98 -19.28
CA SER A 113 7.88 2.04 -20.37
C SER A 113 6.39 2.14 -20.74
N ASP A 114 6.08 2.05 -22.02
CA ASP A 114 4.71 1.89 -22.48
C ASP A 114 4.30 0.41 -22.54
N ARG A 115 3.04 0.14 -22.85
CA ARG A 115 2.52 -1.23 -22.96
C ARG A 115 3.17 -2.05 -24.06
N ASP A 116 3.86 -1.41 -25.02
CA ASP A 116 4.59 -2.08 -26.08
C ASP A 116 6.03 -2.41 -25.69
N GLY A 117 6.49 -1.96 -24.51
CA GLY A 117 7.83 -2.21 -23.99
C GLY A 117 8.86 -1.19 -24.48
N ASN A 118 8.43 -0.04 -25.00
CA ASN A 118 9.34 1.04 -25.38
C ASN A 118 9.82 1.79 -24.13
N ILE A 119 11.07 1.61 -23.79
CA ILE A 119 11.69 2.16 -22.59
C ILE A 119 12.31 3.53 -22.87
N ARG A 120 12.11 4.45 -21.94
CA ARG A 120 12.75 5.76 -21.94
C ARG A 120 13.26 6.11 -20.54
N VAL A 121 14.51 6.54 -20.44
CA VAL A 121 15.04 7.17 -19.22
C VAL A 121 14.56 8.62 -19.19
N LEU A 122 13.89 8.98 -18.12
CA LEU A 122 13.35 10.32 -17.90
C LEU A 122 14.35 11.19 -17.14
N ASN A 123 14.88 10.68 -16.04
CA ASN A 123 15.80 11.40 -15.16
C ASN A 123 16.66 10.41 -14.35
N ARG A 124 17.39 10.90 -13.36
CA ARG A 124 18.20 10.11 -12.43
C ARG A 124 17.92 10.51 -10.99
N VAL A 125 18.06 9.56 -10.08
CA VAL A 125 18.08 9.77 -8.65
C VAL A 125 19.40 10.43 -8.27
N PRO A 126 19.40 11.54 -7.53
CA PRO A 126 20.63 12.17 -7.05
C PRO A 126 21.42 11.28 -6.11
N ASP A 127 22.74 11.40 -6.15
CA ASP A 127 23.64 10.66 -5.25
C ASP A 127 23.28 10.89 -3.77
N GLY A 128 23.38 9.84 -2.97
CA GLY A 128 23.11 9.88 -1.54
C GLY A 128 21.63 9.91 -1.15
N ARG A 129 20.73 9.74 -2.12
CA ARG A 129 19.30 9.61 -1.88
C ARG A 129 18.81 8.20 -2.16
N MET A 130 17.89 7.74 -1.35
CA MET A 130 17.10 6.54 -1.60
C MET A 130 15.71 6.93 -2.09
N THR A 131 15.03 6.03 -2.81
CA THR A 131 13.67 6.21 -3.30
C THR A 131 12.69 5.31 -2.56
N ALA A 132 11.41 5.68 -2.62
CA ALA A 132 10.31 4.90 -2.04
C ALA A 132 9.15 4.78 -3.06
N PHE A 133 7.93 4.51 -2.61
CA PHE A 133 6.79 4.24 -3.48
C PHE A 133 6.41 5.47 -4.31
N ALA A 134 6.75 5.42 -5.61
CA ALA A 134 6.41 6.47 -6.55
C ALA A 134 4.92 6.45 -6.91
N HIS A 135 4.39 7.59 -7.33
CA HIS A 135 3.01 7.71 -7.78
C HIS A 135 2.89 8.66 -8.97
N VAL A 136 2.07 8.30 -9.94
CA VAL A 136 1.75 9.13 -11.11
C VAL A 136 0.38 9.79 -10.91
N SER A 137 0.25 11.04 -11.30
CA SER A 137 -1.04 11.75 -11.26
C SER A 137 -2.06 11.14 -12.23
N LEU A 138 -3.35 11.21 -11.88
CA LEU A 138 -4.42 10.62 -12.70
C LEU A 138 -4.51 11.26 -14.10
N ASP A 139 -4.17 12.54 -14.21
CA ASP A 139 -4.06 13.22 -15.51
C ASP A 139 -2.83 12.78 -16.33
N GLY A 140 -1.94 11.99 -15.75
CA GLY A 140 -0.75 11.40 -16.36
C GLY A 140 0.37 12.40 -16.65
N THR A 141 0.28 13.62 -16.11
CA THR A 141 1.25 14.69 -16.43
C THR A 141 2.43 14.76 -15.46
N LYS A 142 2.25 14.28 -14.23
CA LYS A 142 3.24 14.39 -13.15
C LYS A 142 3.56 13.03 -12.54
N LEU A 143 4.83 12.81 -12.25
CA LEU A 143 5.35 11.68 -11.50
C LEU A 143 6.01 12.19 -10.22
N CYS A 144 5.52 11.79 -9.06
CA CYS A 144 6.19 12.01 -7.79
C CYS A 144 7.06 10.80 -7.45
N VAL A 145 8.35 11.03 -7.31
CA VAL A 145 9.30 10.06 -6.76
C VAL A 145 9.73 10.58 -5.39
N PRO A 146 9.20 10.02 -4.30
CA PRO A 146 9.65 10.42 -2.97
C PRO A 146 11.08 9.94 -2.77
N MET A 147 11.91 10.80 -2.22
CA MET A 147 13.31 10.51 -1.92
C MET A 147 13.61 10.85 -0.47
N THR A 148 14.57 10.17 0.11
CA THR A 148 15.04 10.43 1.48
C THR A 148 16.56 10.39 1.50
N ASP A 149 17.18 11.19 2.37
CA ASP A 149 18.62 11.11 2.62
C ASP A 149 18.99 9.67 3.01
N GLY A 150 19.79 9.00 2.20
CA GLY A 150 20.08 7.56 2.34
C GLY A 150 20.72 7.18 3.70
N ARG A 151 21.36 8.14 4.36
CA ARG A 151 21.90 7.96 5.70
C ARG A 151 20.86 7.73 6.79
N ILE A 152 19.57 7.99 6.52
CA ILE A 152 18.50 7.77 7.50
C ILE A 152 18.32 6.27 7.80
N LEU A 153 18.57 5.43 6.81
CA LEU A 153 18.59 3.98 6.96
C LEU A 153 20.01 3.45 6.78
N ASP A 154 20.57 2.86 7.81
CA ASP A 154 21.83 2.12 7.74
C ASP A 154 21.59 0.60 7.92
N PHE A 155 20.40 0.15 7.59
CA PHE A 155 20.01 -1.25 7.62
C PHE A 155 19.23 -1.58 6.35
N ASP A 156 19.31 -2.82 5.91
CA ASP A 156 18.49 -3.32 4.82
C ASP A 156 17.11 -3.74 5.35
N PRO A 157 16.02 -3.04 5.00
CA PRO A 157 14.69 -3.38 5.50
C PRO A 157 14.20 -4.76 5.01
N ASP A 158 14.73 -5.28 3.92
CA ASP A 158 14.39 -6.60 3.42
C ASP A 158 15.11 -7.73 4.18
N THR A 159 16.31 -7.48 4.67
CA THR A 159 17.11 -8.49 5.38
C THR A 159 17.25 -8.22 6.87
N GLU A 160 17.24 -6.96 7.31
CA GLU A 160 17.49 -6.55 8.68
C GLU A 160 16.31 -5.78 9.30
N GLY A 161 15.35 -5.31 8.48
CA GLY A 161 14.35 -4.34 8.89
C GLY A 161 13.13 -4.94 9.58
N TYR A 162 12.14 -5.32 8.83
CA TYR A 162 10.82 -5.71 9.34
C TYR A 162 10.65 -7.22 9.38
N GLY A 163 10.31 -7.75 10.52
CA GLY A 163 10.06 -9.16 10.75
C GLY A 163 10.61 -9.60 12.08
N LEU A 164 10.30 -10.78 12.49
CA LEU A 164 10.32 -11.33 13.84
C LEU A 164 11.43 -10.83 14.82
N ASP A 165 12.55 -10.34 14.37
CA ASP A 165 13.61 -9.74 15.21
C ASP A 165 14.39 -8.65 14.49
N LYS A 166 13.87 -8.20 13.34
CA LYS A 166 14.61 -7.32 12.44
C LYS A 166 14.13 -5.88 12.63
N ARG A 167 14.44 -5.31 13.75
CA ARG A 167 14.19 -3.89 14.03
C ARG A 167 15.42 -3.08 13.67
N PRO A 168 15.26 -1.82 13.22
CA PRO A 168 16.36 -0.89 13.16
C PRO A 168 17.11 -0.86 14.49
N LYS A 169 18.42 -0.83 14.44
CA LYS A 169 19.26 -0.77 15.65
C LYS A 169 19.14 0.56 16.40
N TYR A 170 18.42 1.51 15.83
CA TYR A 170 18.21 2.86 16.34
C TYR A 170 16.79 3.35 16.00
N ASN A 171 16.34 4.38 16.70
CA ASN A 171 15.12 5.07 16.36
C ASN A 171 15.38 5.97 15.13
N ILE A 172 14.75 5.66 14.00
CA ILE A 172 14.92 6.37 12.74
C ILE A 172 14.52 7.85 12.87
N ASP A 173 13.42 8.12 13.57
CA ASP A 173 12.96 9.50 13.75
C ASP A 173 13.90 10.31 14.60
N GLN A 174 14.42 9.74 15.69
CA GLN A 174 15.42 10.39 16.51
C GLN A 174 16.67 10.69 15.69
N ARG A 175 17.10 9.75 14.86
CA ARG A 175 18.25 9.97 13.97
C ARG A 175 17.99 11.08 12.95
N ALA A 176 16.80 11.09 12.32
CA ALA A 176 16.42 12.15 11.40
C ALA A 176 16.42 13.53 12.08
N GLN A 177 15.97 13.59 13.35
CA GLN A 177 16.02 14.82 14.15
C GLN A 177 17.46 15.25 14.47
N ASP A 178 18.27 14.33 15.00
CA ASP A 178 19.61 14.62 15.50
C ASP A 178 20.61 14.96 14.39
N GLU A 179 20.50 14.27 13.25
CA GLU A 179 21.38 14.47 12.10
C GLU A 179 20.81 15.46 11.05
N GLY A 180 19.57 15.92 11.23
CA GLY A 180 18.92 16.85 10.30
C GLY A 180 18.65 16.23 8.92
N LEU A 181 18.37 14.92 8.86
CA LEU A 181 18.11 14.21 7.61
C LEU A 181 16.69 14.47 7.11
N ASN A 182 16.53 14.56 5.79
CA ASN A 182 15.28 15.01 5.18
C ASN A 182 14.75 14.01 4.16
N SER A 183 13.46 14.17 3.88
CA SER A 183 12.83 13.60 2.70
C SER A 183 12.45 14.69 1.70
N TYR A 184 12.17 14.28 0.48
CA TYR A 184 11.93 15.18 -0.65
C TYR A 184 10.77 14.66 -1.50
N LEU A 185 9.80 15.51 -1.80
CA LEU A 185 8.81 15.26 -2.84
C LEU A 185 9.40 15.79 -4.15
N CYS A 186 9.94 14.88 -4.98
CA CYS A 186 10.52 15.21 -6.27
C CYS A 186 9.48 14.95 -7.36
N VAL A 187 8.98 15.99 -7.99
CA VAL A 187 7.92 15.89 -9.00
C VAL A 187 8.48 16.18 -10.39
N TYR A 188 8.27 15.24 -11.28
CA TYR A 188 8.78 15.26 -12.65
C TYR A 188 7.63 15.34 -13.65
N ASP A 189 7.89 16.01 -14.78
CA ASP A 189 7.03 15.93 -15.96
C ASP A 189 7.18 14.56 -16.63
N THR A 190 6.08 13.89 -16.88
CA THR A 190 6.06 12.50 -17.38
C THR A 190 6.50 12.37 -18.83
N GLU A 191 6.44 13.45 -19.64
CA GLU A 191 6.84 13.42 -21.04
C GLU A 191 8.29 13.85 -21.23
N SER A 192 8.71 14.96 -20.68
CA SER A 192 10.08 15.47 -20.82
C SER A 192 11.07 14.81 -19.85
N GLY A 193 10.58 14.39 -18.68
CA GLY A 193 11.41 13.96 -17.55
C GLY A 193 12.01 15.12 -16.75
N ALA A 194 11.63 16.35 -17.05
CA ALA A 194 12.13 17.52 -16.33
C ALA A 194 11.63 17.51 -14.87
N LEU A 195 12.50 17.84 -13.93
CA LEU A 195 12.11 18.11 -12.55
C LEU A 195 11.28 19.40 -12.54
N LEU A 196 10.01 19.29 -12.19
CA LEU A 196 9.10 20.43 -12.10
C LEU A 196 9.32 21.20 -10.79
N TYR A 197 9.42 20.46 -9.69
CA TYR A 197 9.77 21.02 -8.39
C TYR A 197 10.27 19.92 -7.44
N GLU A 198 10.97 20.37 -6.43
CA GLU A 198 11.37 19.56 -5.28
C GLU A 198 10.92 20.28 -4.00
N LYS A 199 10.22 19.56 -3.12
CA LYS A 199 9.86 20.07 -1.81
C LYS A 199 10.53 19.26 -0.72
N THR A 200 11.37 19.93 0.06
CA THR A 200 12.01 19.34 1.24
C THR A 200 11.01 19.20 2.38
N ILE A 201 10.95 18.00 2.94
CA ILE A 201 10.22 17.69 4.17
C ILE A 201 11.28 17.43 5.25
N PRO A 202 11.48 18.37 6.16
CA PRO A 202 12.57 18.27 7.12
C PRO A 202 12.32 17.17 8.14
N ARG A 203 13.37 16.43 8.48
CA ARG A 203 13.38 15.44 9.55
C ARG A 203 12.26 14.40 9.41
N CYS A 204 12.05 13.92 8.20
CA CYS A 204 10.98 13.01 7.84
C CYS A 204 11.54 11.83 7.05
N TRP A 205 10.94 10.67 7.24
CA TRP A 205 11.12 9.50 6.39
C TRP A 205 9.82 9.21 5.65
N ILE A 206 9.80 9.43 4.34
CA ILE A 206 8.64 9.19 3.47
C ILE A 206 8.80 7.83 2.79
N THR A 207 7.77 7.01 2.86
CA THR A 207 7.70 5.75 2.09
C THR A 207 6.58 5.77 1.04
N HIS A 208 5.46 6.44 1.30
CA HIS A 208 4.30 6.49 0.41
C HIS A 208 3.97 7.92 0.00
N VAL A 209 3.60 8.08 -1.27
CA VAL A 209 3.00 9.30 -1.78
C VAL A 209 1.81 8.96 -2.67
N GLN A 210 0.80 9.82 -2.70
CA GLN A 210 -0.33 9.73 -3.61
C GLN A 210 -0.75 11.13 -4.05
N PHE A 211 -0.84 11.37 -5.34
CA PHE A 211 -1.51 12.57 -5.82
C PHE A 211 -3.00 12.52 -5.47
N HIS A 212 -3.56 13.66 -5.15
CA HIS A 212 -5.01 13.81 -5.10
C HIS A 212 -5.61 13.47 -6.49
N PRO A 213 -6.66 12.65 -6.56
CA PRO A 213 -7.13 12.11 -7.85
C PRO A 213 -7.61 13.17 -8.84
N LEU A 214 -8.10 14.32 -8.35
CA LEU A 214 -8.62 15.39 -9.21
C LEU A 214 -7.73 16.62 -9.27
N ASP A 215 -6.60 16.65 -8.54
CA ASP A 215 -5.73 17.81 -8.45
C ASP A 215 -4.27 17.40 -8.26
N SER A 216 -3.50 17.44 -9.34
CA SER A 216 -2.09 17.02 -9.34
C SER A 216 -1.13 18.03 -8.67
N ASP A 217 -1.61 19.12 -8.08
CA ASP A 217 -0.82 19.99 -7.22
C ASP A 217 -0.92 19.64 -5.73
N ILE A 218 -1.79 18.68 -5.38
CA ILE A 218 -1.98 18.20 -4.02
C ILE A 218 -1.42 16.78 -3.91
N ILE A 219 -0.53 16.58 -2.93
CA ILE A 219 0.11 15.29 -2.67
C ILE A 219 -0.13 14.90 -1.20
N MET A 220 -0.74 13.75 -0.99
CA MET A 220 -0.71 13.06 0.30
C MET A 220 0.60 12.30 0.42
N TYR A 221 1.23 12.38 1.58
CA TYR A 221 2.44 11.63 1.89
C TYR A 221 2.41 11.13 3.33
N ASN A 222 3.09 10.03 3.58
CA ASN A 222 3.25 9.55 4.94
C ASN A 222 4.55 10.05 5.57
N HIS A 223 4.53 10.17 6.88
CA HIS A 223 5.74 10.11 7.70
C HIS A 223 5.80 8.70 8.29
N GLU A 224 6.71 7.89 7.79
CA GLU A 224 6.86 6.52 8.28
C GLU A 224 7.40 6.54 9.70
N TRP A 225 6.95 5.59 10.51
CA TRP A 225 7.42 5.45 11.88
C TRP A 225 8.35 4.25 12.02
N SER A 226 9.35 4.40 12.86
CA SER A 226 10.29 3.33 13.17
C SER A 226 9.68 2.39 14.21
N ALA A 227 9.61 1.11 13.89
CA ALA A 227 9.37 0.05 14.86
C ALA A 227 8.18 0.28 15.81
N PHE A 228 7.05 0.77 15.28
CA PHE A 228 5.83 1.06 16.05
C PHE A 228 5.95 2.25 17.03
N ASP A 229 6.81 3.19 16.75
CA ASP A 229 6.76 4.48 17.43
C ASP A 229 5.58 5.30 16.89
N CYS A 230 4.53 5.36 17.68
CA CYS A 230 3.27 5.96 17.30
C CYS A 230 3.17 7.45 17.67
N GLY A 231 4.27 8.10 18.02
CA GLY A 231 4.29 9.53 18.33
C GLY A 231 4.31 10.46 17.11
N ILE A 232 4.16 9.92 15.91
CA ILE A 232 4.34 10.64 14.65
C ILE A 232 2.99 10.81 13.96
N ARG A 233 2.75 12.00 13.42
CA ARG A 233 1.61 12.28 12.54
C ARG A 233 1.88 11.70 11.16
N ARG A 234 1.36 10.50 10.91
CA ARG A 234 1.68 9.74 9.72
C ARG A 234 1.11 10.35 8.44
N VAL A 235 -0.15 10.76 8.43
CA VAL A 235 -0.83 11.19 7.19
C VAL A 235 -0.77 12.70 7.06
N ASN A 236 -0.11 13.15 6.00
CA ASN A 236 0.11 14.55 5.72
C ASN A 236 -0.27 14.88 4.28
N ILE A 237 -0.60 16.13 4.01
CA ILE A 237 -0.90 16.64 2.67
C ILE A 237 -0.03 17.87 2.40
N TYR A 238 0.51 17.95 1.20
CA TYR A 238 1.19 19.13 0.69
C TYR A 238 0.42 19.72 -0.49
N ASP A 239 0.03 20.99 -0.39
CA ASP A 239 -0.50 21.79 -1.51
C ASP A 239 0.64 22.60 -2.10
N HIS A 240 1.06 22.26 -3.32
CA HIS A 240 2.17 22.90 -4.01
C HIS A 240 1.85 24.34 -4.41
N ARG A 241 0.59 24.66 -4.79
CA ARG A 241 0.22 26.01 -5.24
C ARG A 241 0.27 27.03 -4.12
N GLN A 242 -0.10 26.61 -2.91
CA GLN A 242 -0.13 27.46 -1.74
C GLN A 242 1.14 27.35 -0.90
N ASP A 243 1.96 26.34 -1.15
CA ASP A 243 3.12 25.95 -0.35
C ASP A 243 2.76 25.69 1.12
N ILE A 244 1.64 24.97 1.34
CA ILE A 244 1.09 24.68 2.67
C ILE A 244 1.11 23.19 2.94
N PHE A 245 1.40 22.85 4.20
CA PHE A 245 1.28 21.50 4.73
C PHE A 245 0.07 21.39 5.64
N TYR A 246 -0.66 20.29 5.51
CA TYR A 246 -1.78 19.93 6.35
C TYR A 246 -1.55 18.58 7.00
N HIS A 247 -2.02 18.44 8.24
CA HIS A 247 -2.12 17.14 8.90
C HIS A 247 -3.55 16.63 8.79
N VAL A 248 -3.73 15.32 8.60
CA VAL A 248 -5.05 14.76 8.36
C VAL A 248 -5.72 14.27 9.64
N ARG A 249 -4.97 13.70 10.55
CA ARG A 249 -5.47 13.18 11.81
C ARG A 249 -4.82 13.90 12.97
N THR A 250 -5.64 14.47 13.88
CA THR A 250 -5.14 15.02 15.14
C THR A 250 -4.81 13.91 16.11
N GLU A 251 -3.83 14.17 16.95
CA GLU A 251 -3.57 13.44 18.17
C GLU A 251 -4.27 14.16 19.32
N GLY A 252 -4.83 13.44 20.29
CA GLY A 252 -5.47 14.02 21.46
C GLY A 252 -6.79 13.38 21.83
N ASP A 253 -7.48 13.97 22.78
CA ASP A 253 -8.65 13.40 23.44
C ASP A 253 -9.97 13.51 22.63
N ASP A 254 -9.91 13.73 21.34
CA ASP A 254 -11.10 13.80 20.48
C ASP A 254 -11.63 12.40 20.18
N THR A 255 -12.82 12.11 20.68
CA THR A 255 -13.51 10.82 20.49
C THR A 255 -14.57 10.86 19.39
N LYS A 256 -14.70 11.95 18.64
CA LYS A 256 -15.67 12.04 17.54
C LYS A 256 -15.39 10.97 16.49
N GLY A 257 -16.45 10.35 16.03
CA GLY A 257 -16.40 9.31 15.03
C GLY A 257 -15.89 7.97 15.52
N ASN A 258 -15.65 7.83 16.81
CA ASN A 258 -15.22 6.58 17.41
C ASN A 258 -16.42 5.78 17.89
N SER A 259 -16.73 4.67 17.23
CA SER A 259 -17.92 3.86 17.50
C SER A 259 -17.94 3.19 18.89
N ARG A 260 -16.80 3.11 19.57
CA ARG A 260 -16.65 2.49 20.90
C ARG A 260 -16.24 3.46 22.01
N GLY A 261 -16.08 4.75 21.71
CA GLY A 261 -15.70 5.75 22.68
C GLY A 261 -14.24 5.73 23.14
N TYR A 262 -13.34 5.14 22.35
CA TYR A 262 -11.91 5.23 22.64
C TYR A 262 -11.39 6.64 22.34
N ALA A 263 -10.66 7.20 23.28
CA ALA A 263 -9.98 8.47 23.06
C ALA A 263 -8.81 8.31 22.07
N ARG A 264 -8.59 9.31 21.26
CA ARG A 264 -7.38 9.39 20.44
C ARG A 264 -6.18 9.71 21.29
N SER A 265 -5.06 9.08 20.99
CA SER A 265 -3.79 9.27 21.66
C SER A 265 -2.71 9.54 20.62
N ARG A 266 -1.65 10.24 21.04
CA ARG A 266 -0.45 10.36 20.21
C ARG A 266 0.25 9.02 19.94
N ASN A 267 -0.09 7.99 20.69
CA ASN A 267 0.44 6.63 20.52
C ASN A 267 -0.47 5.75 19.63
N ASP A 268 -1.54 6.29 19.08
CA ASP A 268 -2.30 5.60 18.04
C ASP A 268 -1.42 5.45 16.79
N TRP A 269 -1.63 4.37 16.07
CA TRP A 269 -0.96 4.17 14.79
C TRP A 269 -1.99 4.11 13.67
N VAL A 270 -1.63 4.62 12.49
CA VAL A 270 -2.42 4.54 11.27
C VAL A 270 -1.54 4.08 10.11
N CYS A 271 -2.13 3.44 9.12
CA CYS A 271 -1.42 2.86 7.99
C CYS A 271 -2.34 2.73 6.76
N HIS A 272 -1.76 2.51 5.59
CA HIS A 272 -2.47 2.27 4.32
C HIS A 272 -3.51 3.34 4.02
N GLU A 273 -3.09 4.58 4.15
CA GLU A 273 -3.86 5.73 3.77
C GLU A 273 -4.10 5.78 2.25
N MET A 274 -5.32 6.12 1.83
CA MET A 274 -5.68 6.26 0.43
C MET A 274 -6.76 7.31 0.23
N TRP A 275 -6.70 8.02 -0.91
CA TRP A 275 -7.78 8.87 -1.35
C TRP A 275 -8.98 8.05 -1.84
N THR A 276 -10.19 8.56 -1.58
CA THR A 276 -11.36 8.15 -2.37
C THR A 276 -11.22 8.68 -3.80
N ASP A 277 -11.79 7.98 -4.79
CA ASP A 277 -11.66 8.34 -6.21
C ASP A 277 -12.17 9.74 -6.54
N ASP A 278 -13.13 10.23 -5.75
CA ASP A 278 -13.66 11.61 -5.87
C ASP A 278 -12.78 12.65 -5.15
N GLY A 279 -11.71 12.24 -4.49
CA GLY A 279 -10.78 13.11 -3.78
C GLY A 279 -11.35 13.77 -2.52
N ARG A 280 -12.55 13.41 -2.10
CA ARG A 280 -13.22 14.07 -0.96
C ARG A 280 -12.83 13.53 0.39
N SER A 281 -12.34 12.30 0.43
CA SER A 281 -12.03 11.65 1.69
C SER A 281 -10.71 10.89 1.61
N ILE A 282 -10.12 10.67 2.77
CA ILE A 282 -9.01 9.74 2.99
C ILE A 282 -9.51 8.61 3.89
N ILE A 283 -9.24 7.38 3.47
CA ILE A 283 -9.47 6.17 4.24
C ILE A 283 -8.12 5.67 4.76
N TYR A 284 -8.11 5.14 5.96
CA TYR A 284 -6.94 4.50 6.56
C TYR A 284 -7.38 3.42 7.55
N HIS A 285 -6.45 2.59 7.99
CA HIS A 285 -6.66 1.73 9.14
C HIS A 285 -5.57 1.94 10.19
N GLY A 286 -5.77 1.40 11.37
CA GLY A 286 -4.81 1.55 12.43
C GLY A 286 -5.24 0.88 13.73
N GLY A 287 -4.71 1.37 14.82
CA GLY A 287 -5.08 0.92 16.16
C GLY A 287 -4.95 2.04 17.19
N TYR A 288 -5.82 1.99 18.17
CA TYR A 288 -5.76 2.88 19.32
C TYR A 288 -4.69 2.43 20.31
N ASP A 289 -4.07 3.40 20.96
CA ASP A 289 -3.20 3.14 22.11
C ASP A 289 -3.97 2.36 23.18
N HIS A 290 -3.50 1.17 23.50
CA HIS A 290 -4.19 0.27 24.43
C HIS A 290 -5.63 -0.11 24.05
N GLY A 291 -6.01 0.07 22.80
CA GLY A 291 -7.36 -0.20 22.30
C GLY A 291 -7.37 -1.19 21.11
N PRO A 292 -8.55 -1.39 20.52
CA PRO A 292 -8.68 -2.23 19.34
C PRO A 292 -8.08 -1.57 18.09
N ALA A 293 -7.91 -2.37 17.06
CA ALA A 293 -7.71 -1.84 15.73
C ALA A 293 -8.94 -1.08 15.22
N MET A 294 -8.77 -0.24 14.22
CA MET A 294 -9.83 0.60 13.67
C MET A 294 -9.69 0.77 12.16
N VAL A 295 -10.79 1.13 11.52
CA VAL A 295 -10.81 1.71 10.17
C VAL A 295 -11.30 3.14 10.29
N GLY A 296 -10.60 4.06 9.64
CA GLY A 296 -10.90 5.48 9.69
C GLY A 296 -11.24 6.06 8.32
N ARG A 297 -12.06 7.09 8.34
CA ARG A 297 -12.36 7.97 7.22
C ARG A 297 -12.33 9.41 7.68
N CYS A 298 -11.77 10.29 6.89
CA CYS A 298 -11.90 11.72 7.08
C CYS A 298 -12.23 12.43 5.78
N ASP A 299 -13.22 13.32 5.82
CA ASP A 299 -13.55 14.18 4.68
C ASP A 299 -12.63 15.39 4.68
N ILE A 300 -12.11 15.74 3.52
CA ILE A 300 -11.14 16.80 3.33
C ILE A 300 -11.82 18.00 2.66
N ASP A 301 -11.64 19.18 3.22
CA ASP A 301 -12.09 20.44 2.63
C ASP A 301 -11.01 21.51 2.79
N PHE A 302 -10.24 21.72 1.74
CA PHE A 302 -9.14 22.70 1.73
C PHE A 302 -9.61 24.16 1.82
N THR A 303 -10.90 24.44 1.70
CA THR A 303 -11.45 25.81 1.83
C THR A 303 -11.62 26.23 3.29
N HIS A 304 -11.58 25.26 4.21
CA HIS A 304 -11.76 25.49 5.63
C HIS A 304 -10.76 24.64 6.41
N THR A 305 -10.00 25.25 7.26
CA THR A 305 -9.17 24.57 8.25
C THR A 305 -9.78 24.77 9.64
N ASP A 306 -9.63 23.77 10.50
CA ASP A 306 -9.98 23.95 11.92
C ASP A 306 -8.93 24.80 12.66
N ALA A 307 -9.09 24.94 13.97
CA ALA A 307 -8.19 25.73 14.81
C ALA A 307 -6.74 25.20 14.81
N ASP A 308 -6.55 23.93 14.46
CA ASP A 308 -5.26 23.24 14.42
C ASP A 308 -4.65 23.24 12.99
N GLY A 309 -5.28 23.92 12.02
CA GLY A 309 -4.84 23.98 10.64
C GLY A 309 -5.14 22.71 9.83
N LEU A 310 -6.12 21.92 10.25
CA LEU A 310 -6.54 20.69 9.58
C LEU A 310 -7.63 20.96 8.54
N PRO A 311 -7.52 20.41 7.34
CA PRO A 311 -8.55 20.54 6.31
C PRO A 311 -9.69 19.53 6.49
N VAL A 312 -9.80 18.89 7.63
CA VAL A 312 -10.77 17.83 7.90
C VAL A 312 -12.09 18.42 8.37
N ARG A 313 -13.19 18.05 7.71
CA ARG A 313 -14.55 18.43 8.08
C ARG A 313 -15.25 17.42 8.95
N ASN A 314 -15.23 16.19 8.51
CA ASN A 314 -15.88 15.08 9.17
C ASN A 314 -14.85 13.99 9.39
N PHE A 315 -15.02 13.29 10.49
CA PHE A 315 -14.06 12.30 10.91
C PHE A 315 -14.78 11.12 11.55
N TRP A 316 -14.55 9.92 11.06
CA TRP A 316 -15.12 8.68 11.58
C TRP A 316 -14.03 7.66 11.81
N GLU A 317 -14.12 6.95 12.91
CA GLU A 317 -13.31 5.74 13.14
C GLU A 317 -14.22 4.64 13.68
N ILE A 318 -14.18 3.51 13.02
CA ILE A 318 -14.93 2.33 13.43
C ILE A 318 -13.96 1.37 14.08
N ALA A 319 -14.10 1.18 15.39
CA ALA A 319 -13.29 0.22 16.13
C ALA A 319 -13.67 -1.20 15.73
N LEU A 320 -12.68 -2.04 15.45
CA LEU A 320 -12.91 -3.42 15.10
C LEU A 320 -13.35 -4.24 16.32
N PRO A 321 -14.26 -5.21 16.16
CA PRO A 321 -14.60 -6.15 17.20
C PRO A 321 -13.38 -6.99 17.62
N ASP A 322 -13.37 -7.45 18.88
CA ASP A 322 -12.24 -8.21 19.45
C ASP A 322 -11.99 -9.55 18.73
N GLU A 323 -13.02 -10.07 18.02
CA GLU A 323 -12.90 -11.27 17.20
C GLU A 323 -12.07 -11.05 15.93
N TYR A 324 -11.88 -9.79 15.53
CA TYR A 324 -11.11 -9.43 14.36
C TYR A 324 -9.79 -8.85 14.81
N ASN A 325 -8.73 -9.62 14.70
CA ASN A 325 -7.41 -9.07 14.83
C ASN A 325 -7.05 -8.46 13.47
N ALA A 326 -7.16 -7.15 13.38
CA ALA A 326 -6.97 -6.39 12.17
C ALA A 326 -5.50 -6.15 11.83
N TYR A 327 -4.66 -7.13 12.04
CA TYR A 327 -3.39 -7.11 11.35
C TYR A 327 -3.64 -7.52 9.90
N GLY A 328 -3.87 -6.55 9.05
CA GLY A 328 -4.17 -6.77 7.65
C GLY A 328 -4.18 -5.45 6.89
N HIS A 329 -4.16 -5.54 5.57
CA HIS A 329 -4.15 -4.41 4.67
C HIS A 329 -5.59 -4.14 4.22
N PHE A 330 -6.05 -2.91 4.44
CA PHE A 330 -7.35 -2.46 3.97
C PHE A 330 -7.18 -1.64 2.71
N LEU A 331 -7.90 -2.00 1.66
CA LEU A 331 -7.94 -1.29 0.39
C LEU A 331 -9.39 -1.10 -0.05
N MET A 332 -9.64 -0.09 -0.84
CA MET A 332 -11.00 0.36 -1.18
C MET A 332 -11.26 0.26 -2.68
N ASP A 333 -12.51 -0.04 -3.05
CA ASP A 333 -13.00 0.11 -4.41
C ASP A 333 -13.60 1.51 -4.64
N HIS A 334 -13.96 1.80 -5.90
CA HIS A 334 -14.59 3.06 -6.30
C HIS A 334 -15.98 3.33 -5.68
N ARG A 335 -16.56 2.33 -4.99
CA ARG A 335 -17.86 2.43 -4.30
C ARG A 335 -17.71 2.63 -2.80
N GLY A 336 -16.49 2.66 -2.30
CA GLY A 336 -16.20 2.77 -0.88
C GLY A 336 -16.27 1.44 -0.11
N ASN A 337 -16.37 0.29 -0.80
CA ASN A 337 -16.19 -1.00 -0.15
C ASN A 337 -14.70 -1.25 0.07
N LEU A 338 -14.39 -1.83 1.21
CA LEU A 338 -13.03 -2.20 1.55
C LEU A 338 -12.79 -3.68 1.26
N THR A 339 -11.56 -4.04 1.03
CA THR A 339 -11.08 -5.42 1.16
C THR A 339 -10.02 -5.50 2.24
N CYS A 340 -9.90 -6.65 2.88
CA CYS A 340 -8.91 -6.91 3.92
C CYS A 340 -8.32 -8.30 3.74
N ASP A 341 -7.03 -8.45 4.05
CA ASP A 341 -6.31 -9.73 4.04
C ASP A 341 -5.96 -10.23 5.46
N GLY A 342 -6.51 -9.60 6.48
CA GLY A 342 -6.25 -9.91 7.86
C GLY A 342 -7.02 -11.12 8.39
N TYR A 343 -6.87 -11.32 9.68
CA TYR A 343 -7.57 -12.40 10.37
C TYR A 343 -9.06 -12.11 10.48
N TYR A 344 -9.85 -13.01 9.94
CA TYR A 344 -11.28 -13.09 10.17
C TYR A 344 -11.59 -14.45 10.79
N ARG A 345 -12.16 -14.45 12.00
CA ARG A 345 -12.58 -15.69 12.62
C ARG A 345 -13.99 -16.04 12.17
N MET A 346 -14.10 -17.17 11.49
CA MET A 346 -15.41 -17.75 11.24
C MET A 346 -16.03 -18.22 12.56
N PRO A 347 -17.32 -17.99 12.80
CA PRO A 347 -17.99 -18.54 13.96
C PRO A 347 -17.82 -20.05 14.06
N GLY A 348 -17.36 -20.50 15.23
CA GLY A 348 -17.05 -21.90 15.48
C GLY A 348 -15.61 -22.32 15.16
N GLU A 349 -14.80 -21.49 14.56
CA GLU A 349 -13.36 -21.71 14.47
C GLU A 349 -12.72 -21.51 15.84
N LYS A 350 -11.91 -22.49 16.25
CA LYS A 350 -11.16 -22.40 17.51
C LYS A 350 -10.06 -21.35 17.37
N ILE A 351 -9.85 -20.56 18.42
CA ILE A 351 -8.60 -19.84 18.59
C ILE A 351 -7.53 -20.90 18.74
N ILE A 352 -6.62 -20.97 17.79
CA ILE A 352 -5.38 -21.68 18.03
C ILE A 352 -4.55 -20.71 18.86
N GLU A 353 -4.61 -20.86 20.19
CA GLU A 353 -3.72 -20.13 21.08
C GLU A 353 -2.28 -20.47 20.66
N ARG A 354 -1.45 -19.45 20.62
CA ARG A 354 -0.02 -19.65 20.40
C ARG A 354 0.55 -20.48 21.52
N GLU A 355 0.97 -21.67 21.24
CA GLU A 355 1.99 -22.33 22.05
C GLU A 355 3.32 -21.59 21.80
N ASN A 356 3.72 -20.79 22.82
CA ASN A 356 5.09 -20.35 23.04
C ASN A 356 5.87 -19.69 21.88
N SER A 357 5.37 -18.66 21.26
CA SER A 357 6.32 -17.73 20.69
C SER A 357 6.72 -16.74 21.77
N THR A 358 7.90 -16.87 22.25
CA THR A 358 8.52 -15.98 23.25
C THR A 358 8.77 -14.58 22.74
N ASP A 359 8.51 -14.32 21.46
CA ASP A 359 8.86 -13.08 20.82
C ASP A 359 7.77 -12.59 19.86
N ASN A 360 7.36 -11.36 20.08
CA ASN A 360 6.84 -10.43 19.10
C ASN A 360 5.40 -10.59 18.61
N GLY A 361 4.46 -10.63 19.52
CA GLY A 361 3.06 -10.42 19.17
C GLY A 361 2.40 -11.60 18.43
N PRO A 362 1.15 -11.50 17.98
CA PRO A 362 0.48 -12.57 17.28
C PRO A 362 1.23 -12.93 16.01
N ASP A 363 1.49 -14.25 15.80
CA ASP A 363 2.11 -14.74 14.58
C ASP A 363 1.21 -14.42 13.39
N PRO A 364 1.51 -13.40 12.61
CA PRO A 364 0.71 -13.06 11.45
C PRO A 364 0.73 -14.16 10.40
N HIS A 365 1.61 -15.16 10.57
CA HIS A 365 1.89 -16.22 9.60
C HIS A 365 1.03 -17.46 9.77
N ARG A 366 0.07 -17.46 10.70
CA ARG A 366 -0.84 -18.59 10.80
C ARG A 366 -1.83 -18.58 9.66
N LYS A 367 -1.73 -19.62 8.84
CA LYS A 367 -2.60 -19.87 7.69
C LYS A 367 -4.08 -20.04 8.06
N ASP A 368 -4.37 -20.33 9.31
CA ASP A 368 -5.73 -20.55 9.79
C ASP A 368 -6.38 -19.22 10.19
N GLY A 369 -7.48 -18.86 9.52
CA GLY A 369 -8.25 -17.67 9.80
C GLY A 369 -7.84 -16.41 9.00
N ALA A 370 -6.88 -16.51 8.08
CA ALA A 370 -6.52 -15.41 7.19
C ALA A 370 -7.27 -15.50 5.86
N TYR A 371 -8.13 -14.53 5.63
CA TYR A 371 -9.03 -14.49 4.47
C TYR A 371 -8.84 -13.21 3.67
N ILE A 372 -9.07 -13.32 2.37
CA ILE A 372 -9.47 -12.15 1.58
C ILE A 372 -10.95 -11.92 1.90
N THR A 373 -11.23 -10.75 2.44
CA THR A 373 -12.56 -10.40 2.96
C THR A 373 -13.03 -9.11 2.29
N LYS A 374 -14.26 -9.08 1.80
CA LYS A 374 -14.95 -7.84 1.43
C LYS A 374 -15.49 -7.22 2.72
N VAL A 375 -15.30 -5.92 2.90
CA VAL A 375 -15.75 -5.18 4.08
C VAL A 375 -16.57 -3.99 3.62
N GLU A 376 -17.81 -3.92 4.06
CA GLU A 376 -18.75 -2.85 3.72
C GLU A 376 -18.95 -1.97 4.95
N PRO A 377 -18.38 -0.75 4.99
CA PRO A 377 -18.54 0.14 6.12
C PRO A 377 -19.87 0.88 6.05
N ASP A 378 -20.57 0.90 7.15
CA ASP A 378 -21.64 1.86 7.42
C ASP A 378 -21.09 2.93 8.36
N TRP A 379 -20.69 4.05 7.78
CA TRP A 379 -20.06 5.13 8.53
C TRP A 379 -21.02 5.84 9.47
N ASP A 380 -22.30 5.92 9.12
CA ASP A 380 -23.32 6.59 9.92
C ASP A 380 -23.67 5.76 11.17
N GLU A 381 -23.81 4.44 11.00
CA GLU A 381 -24.07 3.53 12.11
C GLU A 381 -22.79 3.09 12.85
N GLY A 382 -21.60 3.40 12.32
CA GLY A 382 -20.32 3.03 12.87
C GLY A 382 -20.10 1.51 12.89
N THR A 383 -20.52 0.81 11.85
CA THR A 383 -20.45 -0.66 11.75
C THR A 383 -19.75 -1.11 10.48
N LEU A 384 -19.20 -2.33 10.51
CA LEU A 384 -18.56 -2.98 9.36
C LEU A 384 -19.26 -4.32 9.08
N HIS A 385 -19.69 -4.52 7.85
CA HIS A 385 -20.21 -5.81 7.40
C HIS A 385 -19.09 -6.60 6.70
N TRP A 386 -18.78 -7.79 7.22
CA TRP A 386 -17.67 -8.63 6.76
C TRP A 386 -18.16 -9.81 5.94
N VAL A 387 -17.61 -9.97 4.73
CA VAL A 387 -17.91 -11.08 3.84
C VAL A 387 -16.60 -11.79 3.47
N PRO A 388 -16.24 -12.87 4.16
CA PRO A 388 -15.04 -13.64 3.80
C PRO A 388 -15.24 -14.33 2.45
N LEU A 389 -14.29 -14.13 1.54
CA LEU A 389 -14.38 -14.64 0.17
C LEU A 389 -13.58 -15.93 -0.02
N CYS A 390 -12.30 -15.92 0.34
CA CYS A 390 -11.46 -17.12 0.28
C CYS A 390 -10.30 -17.02 1.27
N LYS A 391 -9.71 -18.16 1.63
CA LYS A 391 -8.41 -18.17 2.32
C LYS A 391 -7.33 -17.76 1.33
N HIS A 392 -6.41 -16.91 1.73
CA HIS A 392 -5.27 -16.54 0.88
C HIS A 392 -4.10 -17.51 1.03
N ASP A 393 -3.96 -18.19 2.16
CA ASP A 393 -2.92 -19.19 2.49
C ASP A 393 -1.48 -18.69 2.31
N SER A 394 -1.25 -17.39 2.32
CA SER A 394 0.08 -16.83 2.31
C SER A 394 0.75 -16.98 3.67
N ASP A 395 2.06 -17.21 3.69
CA ASP A 395 2.83 -17.39 4.92
C ASP A 395 3.28 -16.06 5.56
N TRP A 396 3.08 -14.93 4.88
CA TRP A 396 3.46 -13.59 5.33
C TRP A 396 4.96 -13.38 5.59
N LEU A 397 5.82 -14.26 5.11
CA LEU A 397 7.26 -14.16 5.28
C LEU A 397 7.87 -13.16 4.30
N GLY A 398 8.00 -11.91 4.70
CA GLY A 398 8.48 -10.81 3.85
C GLY A 398 7.35 -10.06 3.14
N GLN A 399 7.62 -8.82 2.77
CA GLN A 399 6.66 -7.91 2.15
C GLN A 399 6.10 -8.40 0.81
N ASP A 400 6.87 -9.17 0.07
CA ASP A 400 6.46 -9.81 -1.18
C ASP A 400 5.37 -10.86 -0.99
N ALA A 401 5.33 -11.49 0.18
CA ALA A 401 4.32 -12.49 0.52
C ALA A 401 3.05 -11.90 1.16
N HIS A 402 3.02 -10.60 1.44
CA HIS A 402 1.81 -9.94 1.91
C HIS A 402 0.76 -9.92 0.80
N PRO A 403 -0.49 -10.32 1.07
CA PRO A 403 -1.50 -10.42 0.02
C PRO A 403 -1.82 -9.10 -0.66
N HIS A 404 -1.89 -7.98 0.08
CA HIS A 404 -2.20 -6.66 -0.45
C HIS A 404 -3.34 -6.71 -1.49
N PRO A 405 -4.55 -7.08 -1.10
CA PRO A 405 -5.64 -7.28 -2.04
C PRO A 405 -6.05 -5.97 -2.70
N ILE A 406 -6.25 -5.97 -4.00
CA ILE A 406 -6.74 -4.83 -4.77
C ILE A 406 -8.02 -5.19 -5.52
N TYR A 407 -8.94 -4.23 -5.65
CA TYR A 407 -10.11 -4.41 -6.49
C TYR A 407 -9.78 -4.22 -7.98
N ALA A 408 -10.48 -4.96 -8.84
CA ALA A 408 -10.68 -4.57 -10.21
C ALA A 408 -11.44 -3.23 -10.29
N HIS A 409 -11.22 -2.43 -11.32
CA HIS A 409 -11.93 -1.16 -11.49
C HIS A 409 -13.45 -1.35 -11.58
N ALA A 410 -13.91 -2.46 -12.16
CA ALA A 410 -15.33 -2.85 -12.15
C ALA A 410 -15.88 -3.21 -10.77
N GLY A 411 -15.02 -3.44 -9.75
CA GLY A 411 -15.41 -3.82 -8.41
C GLY A 411 -15.95 -5.26 -8.28
N ASP A 412 -15.81 -6.09 -9.31
CA ASP A 412 -16.37 -7.45 -9.36
C ASP A 412 -15.36 -8.55 -8.98
N ARG A 413 -14.08 -8.23 -8.92
CA ARG A 413 -12.98 -9.14 -8.58
C ARG A 413 -12.00 -8.46 -7.62
N ILE A 414 -11.34 -9.28 -6.81
CA ILE A 414 -10.24 -8.88 -5.96
C ILE A 414 -9.02 -9.71 -6.34
N PHE A 415 -7.91 -9.04 -6.61
CA PHE A 415 -6.62 -9.66 -6.90
C PHE A 415 -5.71 -9.57 -5.67
N PHE A 416 -4.89 -10.59 -5.42
CA PHE A 416 -4.03 -10.62 -4.27
C PHE A 416 -2.81 -11.52 -4.47
N ASN A 417 -1.75 -11.25 -3.74
CA ASN A 417 -0.57 -12.13 -3.69
C ASN A 417 -0.80 -13.28 -2.72
N SER A 418 -0.17 -14.41 -2.98
CA SER A 418 -0.07 -15.49 -2.00
C SER A 418 1.16 -16.33 -2.22
N ARG A 419 1.87 -16.63 -1.14
CA ARG A 419 2.98 -17.58 -1.14
C ARG A 419 2.56 -18.88 -0.44
N MET A 420 1.89 -19.76 -1.19
CA MET A 420 1.41 -21.05 -0.67
C MET A 420 2.49 -22.14 -0.61
N ALA A 421 3.48 -22.07 -1.52
CA ALA A 421 4.45 -23.18 -1.73
C ALA A 421 5.84 -22.63 -1.74
N HIS A 422 6.48 -21.77 -1.72
CA HIS A 422 7.85 -21.21 -1.77
C HIS A 422 7.97 -19.97 -2.65
N THR A 423 7.07 -19.80 -3.63
CA THR A 423 7.06 -18.65 -4.52
C THR A 423 5.77 -17.87 -4.39
N VAL A 424 5.85 -16.56 -4.58
CA VAL A 424 4.69 -15.68 -4.60
C VAL A 424 4.00 -15.77 -5.94
N ASN A 425 2.67 -15.92 -5.93
CA ASN A 425 1.84 -15.90 -7.12
C ASN A 425 0.64 -14.97 -6.91
N VAL A 426 0.03 -14.55 -8.01
CA VAL A 426 -1.15 -13.69 -8.00
C VAL A 426 -2.41 -14.52 -8.23
N TYR A 427 -3.42 -14.24 -7.43
CA TYR A 427 -4.73 -14.89 -7.48
C TYR A 427 -5.83 -13.85 -7.63
N ALA A 428 -6.98 -14.30 -8.10
CA ALA A 428 -8.21 -13.51 -8.11
C ALA A 428 -9.36 -14.27 -7.48
N VAL A 429 -10.27 -13.53 -6.85
CA VAL A 429 -11.53 -14.04 -6.33
C VAL A 429 -12.66 -13.09 -6.73
N SER A 430 -13.86 -13.62 -7.01
CA SER A 430 -15.04 -12.79 -7.25
C SER A 430 -15.40 -12.01 -5.98
N ALA A 431 -15.58 -10.70 -6.11
CA ALA A 431 -16.09 -9.83 -5.06
C ALA A 431 -17.61 -9.83 -4.95
N ARG A 432 -18.33 -10.44 -5.94
CA ARG A 432 -19.78 -10.55 -5.93
C ARG A 432 -20.25 -11.64 -4.99
N THR A 433 -21.23 -11.31 -4.17
CA THR A 433 -21.93 -12.30 -3.36
C THR A 433 -22.85 -13.16 -4.21
N PRO A 434 -23.25 -14.37 -3.76
CA PRO A 434 -24.22 -15.18 -4.47
C PRO A 434 -25.60 -14.53 -4.68
N GLN A 435 -25.95 -13.55 -3.85
CA GLN A 435 -27.18 -12.76 -4.01
C GLN A 435 -27.03 -11.79 -5.19
N GLU A 436 -25.88 -11.06 -5.25
CA GLU A 436 -25.58 -10.13 -6.34
C GLU A 436 -25.45 -10.84 -7.72
N VAL A 437 -25.10 -12.13 -7.73
CA VAL A 437 -25.03 -12.93 -8.98
C VAL A 437 -26.41 -13.38 -9.45
N ARG A 438 -27.42 -13.45 -8.57
CA ARG A 438 -28.79 -13.89 -8.93
C ARG A 438 -29.68 -12.77 -9.43
N GLU A 439 -29.26 -11.53 -9.26
CA GLU A 439 -30.04 -10.33 -9.64
C GLU A 439 -29.61 -9.75 -11.00
N VAL A 440 -28.66 -10.40 -11.68
CA VAL A 440 -28.20 -10.12 -13.05
C VAL A 440 -28.64 -11.26 -13.95
#